data_92b600b2498b407019f65f7e0e0afe39
#
_entry.id   92b600b2498b407019f65f7e0e0afe39
#
_cell.length_a   1.000
_cell.length_b   1.000
_cell.length_c   1.000
_cell.angle_alpha   90.00
_cell.angle_beta   90.00
_cell.angle_gamma   90.00
#
_symmetry.space_group_name_H-M   'P 1'
#
loop_
_entity.id
_entity.type
_entity.pdbx_description
1 polymer ?
#
loop_
_entity_poly.entity_id
_entity_poly.type
_entity_poly.pdbx_seq_one_letter_code
_entity_poly.pdbx_strand_id
1 'polypeptide(L)'
;HVDKSQPIFYAPMVHLTREKHEKTRKGDLGVSETILFNDGWQFAKGPLDMGDPNGLEFAAVDLPHDWLIYDSTNLYENGIGWYRKWFDYRGSWRVFLYFEGVYMDSSLFVNGTWIGDWKNGYTSFEYEITEALREGCNEILVRVVHQAPNSRWYSGAGIYRNVWLKLRGDDYLPTAGISVSSRPLREAHGSW
;
A
#
# COMPACT_ATOMS: atom_id res chain seq x y z
N HIS A 1 6.71 35.14 14.17
CA HIS A 1 6.98 34.50 12.86
C HIS A 1 6.51 33.06 12.93
N VAL A 2 5.32 32.82 12.41
CA VAL A 2 4.81 31.46 12.21
C VAL A 2 5.43 30.95 10.90
N ASP A 3 6.19 29.86 10.99
CA ASP A 3 6.78 29.20 9.82
C ASP A 3 5.65 28.68 8.91
N LYS A 4 5.52 29.29 7.72
CA LYS A 4 4.50 28.94 6.72
C LYS A 4 4.89 27.73 5.82
N SER A 5 5.94 27.01 6.17
CA SER A 5 6.45 25.88 5.36
C SER A 5 5.85 24.51 5.72
N GLN A 6 5.03 24.44 6.75
CA GLN A 6 4.32 23.19 7.09
C GLN A 6 3.01 23.11 6.31
N PRO A 7 2.76 22.03 5.54
CA PRO A 7 1.48 21.86 4.87
C PRO A 7 0.35 21.73 5.91
N ILE A 8 -0.74 22.46 5.69
CA ILE A 8 -1.94 22.39 6.53
C ILE A 8 -2.63 21.06 6.20
N PHE A 9 -2.46 20.05 7.06
CA PHE A 9 -3.08 18.74 6.91
C PHE A 9 -4.54 18.79 7.37
N TYR A 10 -5.47 18.74 6.42
CA TYR A 10 -6.91 18.59 6.66
C TYR A 10 -7.42 17.13 6.57
N ALA A 11 -6.54 16.14 6.50
CA ALA A 11 -6.95 14.74 6.55
C ALA A 11 -6.86 14.20 7.99
N PRO A 12 -7.80 13.35 8.43
CA PRO A 12 -7.68 12.69 9.73
C PRO A 12 -6.38 11.89 9.75
N MET A 13 -5.45 12.32 10.59
CA MET A 13 -4.17 11.66 10.73
C MET A 13 -4.39 10.36 11.49
N VAL A 14 -4.08 9.23 10.88
CA VAL A 14 -4.10 7.93 11.58
C VAL A 14 -2.95 7.91 12.57
N HIS A 15 -3.30 7.90 13.86
CA HIS A 15 -2.32 7.82 14.94
C HIS A 15 -2.12 6.35 15.32
N LEU A 16 -0.94 5.82 15.04
CA LEU A 16 -0.55 4.48 15.42
C LEU A 16 0.30 4.57 16.70
N THR A 17 -0.34 4.40 17.82
CA THR A 17 0.35 4.40 19.14
C THR A 17 0.31 3.00 19.74
N ARG A 18 1.45 2.51 20.20
CA ARG A 18 1.51 1.35 21.08
C ARG A 18 1.77 1.85 22.50
N GLU A 19 0.81 1.69 23.40
CA GLU A 19 1.14 1.63 24.81
C GLU A 19 1.93 0.33 25.06
N LYS A 20 3.03 0.44 25.81
CA LYS A 20 3.82 -0.72 26.24
C LYS A 20 2.93 -1.60 27.11
N HIS A 21 2.21 -2.54 26.50
CA HIS A 21 1.64 -3.64 27.27
C HIS A 21 2.76 -4.59 27.70
N GLU A 22 2.67 -4.98 28.98
CA GLU A 22 3.55 -5.89 29.71
C GLU A 22 4.02 -7.08 28.88
N LYS A 23 5.23 -7.54 29.22
CA LYS A 23 5.88 -8.74 28.69
C LYS A 23 4.89 -9.84 28.33
N THR A 24 4.68 -10.04 27.04
CA THR A 24 3.97 -11.19 26.49
C THR A 24 4.58 -12.47 27.06
N ARG A 25 3.75 -13.34 27.61
CA ARG A 25 4.14 -14.67 28.06
C ARG A 25 4.63 -15.47 26.85
N LYS A 26 5.71 -16.23 27.04
CA LYS A 26 6.26 -17.14 26.03
C LYS A 26 5.14 -18.06 25.54
N GLY A 27 4.64 -17.84 24.30
CA GLY A 27 3.54 -18.60 23.71
C GLY A 27 2.35 -17.75 23.20
N ASP A 28 2.32 -16.46 23.45
CA ASP A 28 1.35 -15.55 22.84
C ASP A 28 1.81 -15.27 21.40
N LEU A 29 1.05 -15.75 20.41
CA LEU A 29 1.19 -15.30 19.03
C LEU A 29 1.00 -13.78 19.03
N GLY A 30 2.05 -13.06 18.69
CA GLY A 30 2.13 -11.61 18.84
C GLY A 30 0.89 -10.91 18.32
N VAL A 31 0.39 -9.93 19.09
CA VAL A 31 -0.75 -9.11 18.72
C VAL A 31 -0.55 -8.58 17.30
N SER A 32 -1.51 -8.84 16.45
CA SER A 32 -1.52 -8.33 15.09
C SER A 32 -2.76 -7.49 14.87
N GLU A 33 -2.58 -6.35 14.27
CA GLU A 33 -3.68 -5.45 13.90
C GLU A 33 -3.68 -5.24 12.38
N THR A 34 -4.86 -5.14 11.80
CA THR A 34 -5.03 -4.84 10.37
C THR A 34 -6.03 -3.70 10.26
N ILE A 35 -5.59 -2.59 9.71
CA ILE A 35 -6.32 -1.33 9.64
C ILE A 35 -6.61 -1.02 8.19
N LEU A 36 -7.88 -0.75 7.86
CA LEU A 36 -8.25 -0.25 6.53
C LEU A 36 -7.61 1.14 6.36
N PHE A 37 -6.85 1.31 5.27
CA PHE A 37 -6.00 2.49 5.09
C PHE A 37 -6.41 3.32 3.87
N ASN A 38 -7.70 3.33 3.55
CA ASN A 38 -8.26 3.93 2.33
C ASN A 38 -8.44 5.45 2.40
N ASP A 39 -8.69 6.02 3.58
CA ASP A 39 -9.02 7.42 3.74
C ASP A 39 -7.81 8.35 3.65
N GLY A 40 -8.03 9.62 3.32
CA GLY A 40 -7.03 10.67 3.43
C GLY A 40 -5.85 10.54 2.47
N TRP A 41 -6.04 9.93 1.32
CA TRP A 41 -5.11 9.96 0.23
C TRP A 41 -5.24 11.25 -0.59
N GLN A 42 -4.19 11.56 -1.30
CA GLN A 42 -4.16 12.62 -2.29
C GLN A 42 -3.65 12.03 -3.60
N PHE A 43 -4.12 12.57 -4.71
CA PHE A 43 -3.77 12.13 -6.05
C PHE A 43 -3.37 13.31 -6.92
N ALA A 44 -2.34 13.10 -7.74
CA ALA A 44 -1.94 14.00 -8.81
C ALA A 44 -1.56 13.21 -10.05
N LYS A 45 -1.83 13.74 -11.24
CA LYS A 45 -1.50 13.14 -12.51
C LYS A 45 -0.37 13.91 -13.17
N GLY A 46 0.59 13.17 -13.74
CA GLY A 46 1.70 13.71 -14.50
C GLY A 46 1.97 12.95 -15.80
N PRO A 47 2.79 13.49 -16.70
CA PRO A 47 3.20 12.83 -17.93
C PRO A 47 4.09 11.61 -17.67
N LEU A 48 4.24 10.71 -18.65
CA LEU A 48 4.97 9.43 -18.52
C LEU A 48 6.46 9.59 -18.20
N ASP A 49 7.06 10.70 -18.56
CA ASP A 49 8.48 10.99 -18.30
C ASP A 49 8.75 11.63 -16.92
N MET A 50 7.70 11.84 -16.13
CA MET A 50 7.82 12.43 -14.81
C MET A 50 8.38 11.44 -13.81
N GLY A 51 9.61 11.66 -13.37
CA GLY A 51 10.28 10.85 -12.34
C GLY A 51 9.99 11.27 -10.90
N ASP A 52 9.49 12.48 -10.70
CA ASP A 52 9.30 13.12 -9.40
C ASP A 52 8.00 13.93 -9.39
N PRO A 53 7.13 13.80 -8.38
CA PRO A 53 5.86 14.52 -8.29
C PRO A 53 6.00 15.96 -7.78
N ASN A 54 7.21 16.47 -7.56
CA ASN A 54 7.44 17.81 -7.10
C ASN A 54 6.85 18.83 -8.09
N GLY A 55 6.07 19.76 -7.56
CA GLY A 55 5.37 20.77 -8.36
C GLY A 55 4.00 20.34 -8.88
N LEU A 56 3.56 19.10 -8.66
CA LEU A 56 2.18 18.69 -8.95
C LEU A 56 1.22 19.21 -7.88
N GLU A 57 0.04 19.59 -8.30
CA GLU A 57 -1.08 19.90 -7.41
C GLU A 57 -1.82 18.60 -7.07
N PHE A 58 -1.81 18.24 -5.80
CA PHE A 58 -2.49 17.07 -5.30
C PHE A 58 -3.91 17.40 -4.83
N ALA A 59 -4.89 16.64 -5.30
CA ALA A 59 -6.28 16.70 -4.83
C ALA A 59 -6.58 15.55 -3.88
N ALA A 60 -7.47 15.78 -2.91
CA ALA A 60 -7.91 14.72 -2.00
C ALA A 60 -8.71 13.65 -2.76
N VAL A 61 -8.45 12.38 -2.46
CA VAL A 61 -9.17 11.22 -2.98
C VAL A 61 -9.34 10.16 -1.90
N ASP A 62 -10.41 9.40 -2.00
CA ASP A 62 -10.61 8.19 -1.22
C ASP A 62 -10.32 6.96 -2.09
N LEU A 63 -9.76 5.92 -1.49
CA LEU A 63 -9.58 4.65 -2.16
C LEU A 63 -10.82 3.75 -1.96
N PRO A 64 -11.14 2.90 -2.91
CA PRO A 64 -10.51 2.66 -4.23
C PRO A 64 -10.67 3.82 -5.21
N HIS A 65 -9.64 4.09 -6.00
CA HIS A 65 -9.62 5.19 -6.96
C HIS A 65 -9.04 4.73 -8.31
N ASP A 66 -9.79 5.02 -9.38
CA ASP A 66 -9.38 4.81 -10.77
C ASP A 66 -9.57 6.12 -11.53
N TRP A 67 -8.47 6.76 -11.95
CA TRP A 67 -8.56 8.09 -12.56
C TRP A 67 -9.09 8.10 -14.00
N LEU A 68 -9.14 6.94 -14.67
CA LEU A 68 -9.62 6.88 -16.05
C LEU A 68 -11.15 6.86 -16.15
N ILE A 69 -11.85 6.29 -15.16
CA ILE A 69 -13.32 6.19 -15.22
C ILE A 69 -14.04 7.54 -15.13
N TYR A 70 -13.36 8.58 -14.66
CA TYR A 70 -13.94 9.92 -14.55
C TYR A 70 -13.98 10.67 -15.90
N ASP A 71 -13.24 10.19 -16.90
CA ASP A 71 -13.29 10.70 -18.27
C ASP A 71 -13.50 9.56 -19.26
N SER A 72 -14.77 9.25 -19.52
CA SER A 72 -15.15 8.17 -20.44
C SER A 72 -14.74 8.43 -21.90
N THR A 73 -14.34 9.65 -22.23
CA THR A 73 -13.85 10.00 -23.58
C THR A 73 -12.37 9.71 -23.77
N ASN A 74 -11.64 9.47 -22.67
CA ASN A 74 -10.18 9.30 -22.67
C ASN A 74 -9.70 8.06 -21.87
N LEU A 75 -10.41 6.95 -21.99
CA LEU A 75 -10.15 5.70 -21.25
C LEU A 75 -8.78 5.05 -21.49
N TYR A 76 -8.02 5.54 -22.47
CA TYR A 76 -6.70 5.04 -22.84
C TYR A 76 -5.60 6.08 -22.68
N GLU A 77 -5.86 7.10 -21.88
CA GLU A 77 -4.89 8.16 -21.62
C GLU A 77 -3.62 7.60 -20.93
N ASN A 78 -2.46 7.90 -21.53
CA ASN A 78 -1.18 7.57 -20.96
C ASN A 78 -0.79 8.59 -19.89
N GLY A 79 -0.17 8.11 -18.81
CA GLY A 79 0.28 9.01 -17.75
C GLY A 79 0.78 8.27 -16.51
N ILE A 80 1.25 9.05 -15.57
CA ILE A 80 1.63 8.59 -14.23
C ILE A 80 0.66 9.17 -13.23
N GLY A 81 0.06 8.30 -12.40
CA GLY A 81 -0.67 8.70 -11.21
C GLY A 81 0.25 8.65 -10.00
N TRP A 82 0.27 9.72 -9.24
CA TRP A 82 0.97 9.81 -7.97
C TRP A 82 -0.05 9.87 -6.85
N TYR A 83 0.02 8.87 -5.93
CA TYR A 83 -0.78 8.85 -4.72
C TYR A 83 0.09 9.17 -3.53
N ARG A 84 -0.38 10.03 -2.67
CA ARG A 84 0.34 10.47 -1.47
C ARG A 84 -0.54 10.38 -0.25
N LYS A 85 0.01 9.87 0.86
CA LYS A 85 -0.67 9.85 2.15
C LYS A 85 0.32 10.13 3.26
N TRP A 86 -0.15 10.89 4.25
CA TRP A 86 0.59 11.16 5.48
C TRP A 86 -0.06 10.43 6.66
N PHE A 87 0.76 9.92 7.57
CA PHE A 87 0.29 9.31 8.81
C PHE A 87 1.32 9.47 9.93
N ASP A 88 0.82 9.47 11.19
CA ASP A 88 1.67 9.53 12.38
C ASP A 88 1.96 8.11 12.87
N TYR A 89 3.21 7.80 13.10
CA TYR A 89 3.66 6.51 13.62
C TYR A 89 4.41 6.71 14.92
N ARG A 90 3.99 5.97 15.96
CA ARG A 90 4.66 5.94 17.27
C ARG A 90 4.60 4.51 17.80
N GLY A 91 5.71 3.83 17.80
CA GLY A 91 5.73 2.48 18.32
C GLY A 91 6.90 1.64 17.84
N SER A 92 6.82 0.36 18.15
CA SER A 92 7.84 -0.64 17.80
C SER A 92 7.26 -1.83 17.03
N TRP A 93 6.17 -1.63 16.30
CA TRP A 93 5.58 -2.66 15.48
C TRP A 93 6.38 -2.85 14.19
N ARG A 94 6.38 -4.09 13.67
CA ARG A 94 6.67 -4.30 12.26
C ARG A 94 5.45 -3.85 11.47
N VAL A 95 5.67 -2.99 10.51
CA VAL A 95 4.61 -2.34 9.75
C VAL A 95 4.68 -2.79 8.29
N PHE A 96 3.54 -3.25 7.79
CA PHE A 96 3.40 -3.70 6.41
C PHE A 96 2.29 -2.91 5.72
N LEU A 97 2.54 -2.52 4.47
CA LEU A 97 1.52 -2.03 3.56
C LEU A 97 1.10 -3.16 2.62
N TYR A 98 -0.18 -3.48 2.64
CA TYR A 98 -0.78 -4.49 1.77
C TYR A 98 -1.74 -3.82 0.81
N PHE A 99 -1.50 -4.02 -0.47
CA PHE A 99 -2.34 -3.54 -1.56
C PHE A 99 -3.11 -4.72 -2.15
N GLU A 100 -4.42 -4.64 -2.21
CA GLU A 100 -5.24 -5.68 -2.86
C GLU A 100 -5.15 -5.62 -4.38
N GLY A 101 -4.87 -4.45 -4.94
CA GLY A 101 -4.66 -4.27 -6.38
C GLY A 101 -4.34 -2.83 -6.76
N VAL A 102 -3.31 -2.69 -7.58
CA VAL A 102 -2.89 -1.42 -8.20
C VAL A 102 -2.68 -1.68 -9.68
N TYR A 103 -3.34 -0.95 -10.55
CA TYR A 103 -3.18 -1.09 -11.98
C TYR A 103 -2.48 0.13 -12.55
N MET A 104 -1.28 -0.04 -13.06
CA MET A 104 -0.28 -1.09 -12.95
C MET A 104 1.11 -0.48 -12.86
N ASP A 105 2.16 -1.34 -12.84
CA ASP A 105 3.57 -0.95 -12.79
C ASP A 105 3.81 0.14 -11.74
N SER A 106 3.56 -0.25 -10.48
CA SER A 106 3.61 0.66 -9.34
C SER A 106 4.95 0.61 -8.61
N SER A 107 5.37 1.76 -8.08
CA SER A 107 6.53 1.89 -7.21
C SER A 107 6.09 2.52 -5.88
N LEU A 108 6.54 1.95 -4.77
CA LEU A 108 6.28 2.44 -3.42
C LEU A 108 7.50 3.14 -2.85
N PHE A 109 7.27 4.33 -2.28
CA PHE A 109 8.26 5.08 -1.51
C PHE A 109 7.70 5.44 -0.13
N VAL A 110 8.56 5.43 0.88
CA VAL A 110 8.25 5.88 2.23
C VAL A 110 9.33 6.86 2.67
N ASN A 111 8.94 8.07 3.06
CA ASN A 111 9.86 9.15 3.44
C ASN A 111 10.97 9.39 2.39
N GLY A 112 10.63 9.26 1.11
CA GLY A 112 11.58 9.39 0.00
C GLY A 112 12.45 8.15 -0.26
N THR A 113 12.39 7.12 0.59
CA THR A 113 13.11 5.85 0.38
C THR A 113 12.28 4.94 -0.51
N TRP A 114 12.87 4.47 -1.61
CA TRP A 114 12.26 3.44 -2.45
C TRP A 114 12.17 2.11 -1.69
N ILE A 115 10.98 1.50 -1.71
CA ILE A 115 10.68 0.24 -1.00
C ILE A 115 10.61 -0.93 -1.99
N GLY A 116 9.95 -0.73 -3.14
CA GLY A 116 9.81 -1.78 -4.13
C GLY A 116 8.88 -1.43 -5.27
N ASP A 117 8.90 -2.29 -6.30
CA ASP A 117 8.09 -2.18 -7.50
C ASP A 117 7.16 -3.38 -7.65
N TRP A 118 5.94 -3.16 -8.12
CA TRP A 118 4.99 -4.21 -8.44
C TRP A 118 4.38 -4.00 -9.82
N LYS A 119 4.67 -4.94 -10.74
CA LYS A 119 4.29 -4.78 -12.15
C LYS A 119 2.91 -5.34 -12.50
N ASN A 120 2.45 -6.34 -11.74
CA ASN A 120 1.17 -6.99 -12.03
C ASN A 120 -0.01 -6.16 -11.53
N GLY A 121 -0.95 -5.85 -12.42
CA GLY A 121 -2.12 -5.02 -12.08
C GLY A 121 -3.25 -5.75 -11.35
N TYR A 122 -3.24 -7.07 -11.24
CA TYR A 122 -4.38 -7.86 -10.75
C TYR A 122 -4.15 -8.58 -9.43
N THR A 123 -2.89 -8.85 -9.10
CA THR A 123 -2.53 -9.57 -7.87
C THR A 123 -2.24 -8.60 -6.72
N SER A 124 -2.57 -9.03 -5.52
CA SER A 124 -2.19 -8.33 -4.30
C SER A 124 -0.69 -8.46 -4.01
N PHE A 125 -0.17 -7.51 -3.26
CA PHE A 125 1.21 -7.50 -2.82
C PHE A 125 1.36 -6.80 -1.46
N GLU A 126 2.46 -7.08 -0.78
CA GLU A 126 2.75 -6.56 0.55
C GLU A 126 4.23 -6.17 0.64
N TYR A 127 4.49 -5.03 1.26
CA TYR A 127 5.84 -4.58 1.58
C TYR A 127 5.96 -4.28 3.07
N GLU A 128 7.03 -4.75 3.68
CA GLU A 128 7.43 -4.27 5.00
C GLU A 128 8.07 -2.88 4.85
N ILE A 129 7.59 -1.93 5.66
CA ILE A 129 8.04 -0.53 5.61
C ILE A 129 8.70 -0.09 6.91
N THR A 130 8.87 -0.97 7.88
CA THR A 130 9.34 -0.69 9.24
C THR A 130 10.62 0.16 9.26
N GLU A 131 11.62 -0.25 8.50
CA GLU A 131 12.94 0.40 8.47
C GLU A 131 12.93 1.80 7.82
N ALA A 132 11.91 2.10 7.04
CA ALA A 132 11.75 3.40 6.39
C ALA A 132 10.90 4.39 7.21
N LEU A 133 10.30 3.92 8.32
CA LEU A 133 9.50 4.74 9.20
C LEU A 133 10.37 5.49 10.22
N ARG A 134 9.87 6.63 10.64
CA ARG A 134 10.39 7.43 11.74
C ARG A 134 9.27 7.75 12.73
N GLU A 135 9.61 8.06 13.97
CA GLU A 135 8.61 8.56 14.91
C GLU A 135 8.00 9.88 14.41
N GLY A 136 6.68 9.98 14.55
CA GLY A 136 5.91 11.14 14.09
C GLY A 136 5.42 10.97 12.65
N CYS A 137 5.40 12.06 11.91
CA CYS A 137 4.81 12.14 10.58
C CYS A 137 5.64 11.42 9.53
N ASN A 138 4.98 10.52 8.80
CA ASN A 138 5.57 9.74 7.70
C ASN A 138 4.78 9.98 6.42
N GLU A 139 5.48 10.02 5.30
CA GLU A 139 4.91 10.10 3.97
C GLU A 139 4.97 8.76 3.26
N ILE A 140 3.84 8.35 2.69
CA ILE A 140 3.77 7.27 1.70
C ILE A 140 3.53 7.92 0.34
N LEU A 141 4.30 7.51 -0.64
CA LEU A 141 4.14 7.93 -2.03
C LEU A 141 4.09 6.68 -2.92
N VAL A 142 3.05 6.57 -3.75
CA VAL A 142 2.88 5.47 -4.70
C VAL A 142 2.81 6.06 -6.11
N ARG A 143 3.75 5.64 -6.94
CA ARG A 143 3.76 5.93 -8.37
C ARG A 143 3.03 4.81 -9.10
N VAL A 144 2.12 5.13 -10.00
CA VAL A 144 1.38 4.15 -10.80
C VAL A 144 1.46 4.56 -12.27
N VAL A 145 1.95 3.67 -13.14
CA VAL A 145 2.11 3.96 -14.55
C VAL A 145 0.93 3.37 -15.34
N HIS A 146 0.30 4.21 -16.16
CA HIS A 146 -0.63 3.75 -17.16
C HIS A 146 -0.10 4.06 -18.55
N GLN A 147 0.10 3.02 -19.37
CA GLN A 147 0.52 3.14 -20.75
C GLN A 147 -0.30 2.20 -21.64
N ALA A 148 -1.11 2.76 -22.50
CA ALA A 148 -1.89 2.02 -23.48
C ALA A 148 -1.12 1.83 -24.80
N PRO A 149 -1.38 0.73 -25.55
CA PRO A 149 -2.24 -0.40 -25.20
C PRO A 149 -1.51 -1.39 -24.30
N ASN A 150 -2.13 -1.80 -23.20
CA ASN A 150 -1.57 -2.77 -22.25
C ASN A 150 -2.40 -4.06 -22.14
N SER A 151 -3.63 -4.05 -22.64
CA SER A 151 -4.50 -5.21 -22.74
C SER A 151 -5.49 -5.05 -23.90
N ARG A 152 -6.28 -6.12 -24.16
CA ARG A 152 -7.39 -6.05 -25.14
C ARG A 152 -8.62 -5.31 -24.62
N TRP A 153 -8.69 -5.11 -23.30
CA TRP A 153 -9.86 -4.61 -22.60
C TRP A 153 -9.48 -3.34 -21.84
N TYR A 154 -10.49 -2.56 -21.50
CA TYR A 154 -10.33 -1.51 -20.52
C TYR A 154 -9.83 -2.11 -19.22
N SER A 155 -8.77 -1.55 -18.65
CA SER A 155 -8.09 -2.11 -17.48
C SER A 155 -8.15 -1.18 -16.27
N GLY A 156 -8.54 0.08 -16.43
CA GLY A 156 -8.46 1.10 -15.39
C GLY A 156 -7.04 1.60 -15.15
N ALA A 157 -6.90 2.51 -14.20
CA ALA A 157 -5.61 2.98 -13.72
C ALA A 157 -5.71 3.54 -12.30
N GLY A 158 -4.87 3.07 -11.41
CA GLY A 158 -4.82 3.56 -10.04
C GLY A 158 -4.79 2.48 -8.96
N ILE A 159 -4.97 2.91 -7.73
CA ILE A 159 -5.17 2.03 -6.58
C ILE A 159 -6.66 1.67 -6.54
N TYR A 160 -7.06 0.68 -7.33
CA TYR A 160 -8.46 0.37 -7.59
C TYR A 160 -9.10 -0.62 -6.61
N ARG A 161 -8.34 -1.05 -5.59
CA ARG A 161 -8.78 -1.88 -4.47
C ARG A 161 -8.30 -1.32 -3.15
N ASN A 162 -8.65 -1.99 -2.05
CA ASN A 162 -8.29 -1.52 -0.72
C ASN A 162 -6.78 -1.57 -0.46
N VAL A 163 -6.36 -0.66 0.41
CA VAL A 163 -5.04 -0.67 1.02
C VAL A 163 -5.21 -0.92 2.52
N TRP A 164 -4.35 -1.77 3.07
CA TRP A 164 -4.34 -2.13 4.47
C TRP A 164 -2.98 -1.85 5.09
N LEU A 165 -3.01 -1.30 6.27
CA LEU A 165 -1.84 -1.20 7.13
C LEU A 165 -1.90 -2.35 8.14
N LYS A 166 -0.87 -3.20 8.14
CA LYS A 166 -0.79 -4.34 9.04
C LYS A 166 0.32 -4.14 10.05
N LEU A 167 -0.02 -4.21 11.32
CA LEU A 167 0.89 -4.11 12.45
C LEU A 167 1.16 -5.52 12.98
N ARG A 168 2.42 -5.89 13.11
CA ARG A 168 2.87 -7.21 13.55
C ARG A 168 3.86 -7.08 14.71
N GLY A 169 3.80 -8.03 15.64
CA GLY A 169 4.87 -8.24 16.60
C GLY A 169 6.10 -8.88 15.96
N ASP A 170 7.10 -9.22 16.76
CA ASP A 170 8.32 -9.88 16.27
C ASP A 170 8.03 -11.29 15.74
N ASP A 171 7.09 -11.99 16.37
CA ASP A 171 6.61 -13.30 15.94
C ASP A 171 5.31 -13.12 15.14
N TYR A 172 5.34 -13.44 13.85
CA TYR A 172 4.16 -13.33 12.98
C TYR A 172 4.19 -14.36 11.84
N LEU A 173 3.00 -14.64 11.28
CA LEU A 173 2.87 -15.42 10.05
C LEU A 173 2.78 -14.46 8.85
N PRO A 174 3.71 -14.55 7.88
CA PRO A 174 3.61 -13.76 6.66
C PRO A 174 2.33 -14.05 5.89
N THR A 175 1.80 -13.05 5.17
CA THR A 175 0.54 -13.18 4.41
C THR A 175 0.55 -14.34 3.41
N ALA A 176 1.70 -14.68 2.85
CA ALA A 176 1.90 -15.83 1.94
C ALA A 176 2.80 -16.93 2.53
N GLY A 177 2.97 -16.96 3.87
CA GLY A 177 3.95 -17.82 4.54
C GLY A 177 3.51 -19.25 4.84
N ILE A 178 2.24 -19.60 4.56
CA ILE A 178 1.71 -20.95 4.82
C ILE A 178 1.48 -21.65 3.49
N SER A 179 2.15 -22.78 3.30
CA SER A 179 1.90 -23.68 2.20
C SER A 179 1.44 -25.05 2.75
N VAL A 180 0.32 -25.52 2.26
CA VAL A 180 -0.22 -26.83 2.62
C VAL A 180 -0.14 -27.74 1.40
N SER A 181 0.54 -28.90 1.54
CA SER A 181 0.56 -29.93 0.52
C SER A 181 0.02 -31.23 1.10
N SER A 182 -0.85 -31.91 0.37
CA SER A 182 -1.33 -33.24 0.72
C SER A 182 -0.89 -34.25 -0.33
N ARG A 183 -0.48 -35.43 0.12
CA ARG A 183 -0.20 -36.56 -0.76
C ARG A 183 -1.08 -37.74 -0.34
N PRO A 184 -1.76 -38.41 -1.26
CA PRO A 184 -2.48 -39.64 -0.91
C PRO A 184 -1.47 -40.71 -0.46
N LEU A 185 -1.67 -41.23 0.73
CA LEU A 185 -0.97 -42.42 1.17
C LEU A 185 -1.58 -43.60 0.37
N ARG A 186 -0.81 -44.19 -0.54
CA ARG A 186 -1.18 -45.49 -1.09
C ARG A 186 -0.91 -46.50 0.01
N GLU A 187 -1.96 -47.03 0.62
CA GLU A 187 -1.85 -48.22 1.41
C GLU A 187 -1.41 -49.38 0.51
N ALA A 188 -0.42 -50.10 0.96
CA ALA A 188 0.17 -51.25 0.21
C ALA A 188 -0.79 -52.44 0.09
N HIS A 189 -1.98 -52.35 0.63
CA HIS A 189 -3.00 -53.40 0.58
C HIS A 189 -4.36 -52.85 0.21
N GLY A 190 -4.70 -53.17 -1.01
CA GLY A 190 -5.91 -53.53 -1.66
C GLY A 190 -7.22 -52.93 -1.20
N SER A 191 -7.97 -52.61 -2.24
CA SER A 191 -9.43 -52.52 -2.35
C SER A 191 -10.11 -51.46 -1.50
N TRP A 192 -10.57 -50.55 -2.21
CA TRP A 192 -11.78 -49.76 -1.88
C TRP A 192 -13.00 -50.61 -2.03
#